data_757cd6df490c85d5006e90f5d6fd0548
#
_entry.id   757cd6df490c85d5006e90f5d6fd0548
#
_cell.length_a   1.000
_cell.length_b   1.000
_cell.length_c   1.000
_cell.angle_alpha   90.00
_cell.angle_beta   90.00
_cell.angle_gamma   90.00
#
_symmetry.space_group_name_H-M   'P 1'
#
loop_
_entity.id
_entity.type
_entity.pdbx_description
1 polymer ?
#
loop_
_entity_poly.entity_id
_entity_poly.type
_entity_poly.pdbx_seq_one_letter_code
_entity_poly.pdbx_strand_id
1 'polypeptide(L)'
;RSTESYKNLIVSENNELKVIKPFGPTIARVKMPNELIKNLNDYVDEILSDEDKSKKLDHGSKLAGSVTQEFKLEKEFIDSSGYKSFLSKSVIEWLKISGYGKVDEFKIISSWIVRQFKNEYNPIHWHGGHVSGVGYLKVPDSFGETPQPLTNKSNKNGNLELVYGSRQFLSDSSFSIKPETGYFYFFPHYMMHAVYPFTGTDEERRSISFNALIDEKSFYVYGN
;
A
#
# COMPACT_ATOMS: atom_id res chain seq x y z
N ARG A 1 -9.59 -14.30 9.01
CA ARG A 1 -10.48 -14.54 7.84
C ARG A 1 -9.80 -13.89 6.66
N SER A 2 -9.61 -14.68 5.57
CA SER A 2 -8.88 -14.29 4.37
C SER A 2 -9.55 -13.13 3.62
N THR A 3 -8.79 -12.46 2.75
CA THR A 3 -9.24 -11.44 1.79
C THR A 3 -10.43 -11.85 0.91
N GLU A 4 -10.81 -13.13 0.91
CA GLU A 4 -11.98 -13.66 0.18
C GLU A 4 -13.34 -13.35 0.84
N SER A 5 -13.37 -12.96 2.12
CA SER A 5 -14.63 -12.74 2.84
C SER A 5 -15.43 -11.52 2.37
N TYR A 6 -14.83 -10.63 1.58
CA TYR A 6 -15.53 -9.46 1.02
C TYR A 6 -16.13 -9.69 -0.38
N LYS A 7 -15.95 -10.88 -0.96
CA LYS A 7 -16.53 -11.21 -2.27
C LYS A 7 -17.98 -11.66 -2.23
N ASN A 8 -18.53 -11.91 -1.05
CA ASN A 8 -19.92 -12.37 -0.94
C ASN A 8 -20.82 -11.23 -0.49
N LEU A 9 -21.18 -10.34 -1.41
CA LEU A 9 -22.50 -9.74 -1.41
C LEU A 9 -23.48 -10.89 -1.69
N ILE A 10 -23.99 -11.52 -0.64
CA ILE A 10 -25.07 -12.49 -0.78
C ILE A 10 -26.33 -11.67 -1.10
N VAL A 11 -26.62 -11.57 -2.37
CA VAL A 11 -27.96 -11.20 -2.84
C VAL A 11 -28.80 -12.48 -2.71
N SER A 12 -29.67 -12.56 -1.72
CA SER A 12 -30.69 -13.61 -1.69
C SER A 12 -31.69 -13.31 -2.81
N GLU A 13 -31.91 -14.26 -3.70
CA GLU A 13 -32.75 -14.10 -4.89
C GLU A 13 -34.25 -13.81 -4.57
N ASN A 14 -34.66 -13.85 -3.32
CA ASN A 14 -36.10 -13.75 -2.93
C ASN A 14 -36.46 -12.64 -1.96
N ASN A 15 -35.53 -11.79 -1.55
CA ASN A 15 -35.82 -10.57 -0.81
C ASN A 15 -34.84 -9.51 -1.24
N GLU A 16 -35.31 -8.28 -1.49
CA GLU A 16 -34.48 -7.10 -1.84
C GLU A 16 -33.56 -6.67 -0.68
N LEU A 17 -32.90 -7.60 0.01
CA LEU A 17 -31.93 -7.28 1.05
C LEU A 17 -30.67 -6.70 0.40
N LYS A 18 -30.50 -5.40 0.55
CA LYS A 18 -29.33 -4.65 0.11
C LYS A 18 -28.43 -4.33 1.30
N VAL A 19 -27.20 -4.83 1.28
CA VAL A 19 -26.19 -4.41 2.25
C VAL A 19 -25.56 -3.11 1.78
N ILE A 20 -25.63 -2.09 2.62
CA ILE A 20 -24.96 -0.80 2.40
C ILE A 20 -23.81 -0.67 3.40
N LYS A 21 -22.73 0.00 3.00
CA LYS A 21 -21.55 0.27 3.83
C LYS A 21 -21.37 1.79 3.94
N PRO A 22 -22.14 2.47 4.79
CA PRO A 22 -22.17 3.93 4.84
C PRO A 22 -21.01 4.53 5.61
N PHE A 23 -20.20 3.72 6.30
CA PHE A 23 -19.14 4.17 7.19
C PHE A 23 -17.80 3.54 6.84
N GLY A 24 -16.73 4.26 7.17
CA GLY A 24 -15.35 3.86 6.99
C GLY A 24 -14.80 4.15 5.60
N PRO A 25 -13.47 4.29 5.49
CA PRO A 25 -12.79 4.52 4.22
C PRO A 25 -12.81 3.27 3.36
N THR A 26 -12.81 3.47 2.05
CA THR A 26 -12.55 2.40 1.09
C THR A 26 -11.04 2.28 0.85
N ILE A 27 -10.61 1.11 0.43
CA ILE A 27 -9.27 0.85 -0.10
C ILE A 27 -9.42 0.23 -1.50
N ALA A 28 -8.43 0.42 -2.35
CA ALA A 28 -8.40 -0.24 -3.66
C ALA A 28 -7.21 -1.18 -3.77
N ARG A 29 -7.38 -2.26 -4.53
CA ARG A 29 -6.32 -3.20 -4.95
C ARG A 29 -6.30 -3.26 -6.46
N VAL A 30 -5.16 -2.97 -7.05
CA VAL A 30 -4.98 -2.93 -8.51
C VAL A 30 -3.75 -3.75 -8.90
N LYS A 31 -3.83 -4.49 -10.00
CA LYS A 31 -2.67 -5.20 -10.55
C LYS A 31 -1.84 -4.23 -11.40
N MET A 32 -0.55 -4.15 -11.11
CA MET A 32 0.40 -3.38 -11.92
C MET A 32 0.68 -4.10 -13.24
N PRO A 33 0.88 -3.37 -14.34
CA PRO A 33 1.41 -3.94 -15.58
C PRO A 33 2.79 -4.57 -15.37
N ASN A 34 3.04 -5.72 -15.96
CA ASN A 34 4.32 -6.43 -15.82
C ASN A 34 5.52 -5.58 -16.26
N GLU A 35 5.36 -4.78 -17.31
CA GLU A 35 6.39 -3.86 -17.79
C GLU A 35 6.71 -2.79 -16.73
N LEU A 36 5.71 -2.26 -16.05
CA LEU A 36 5.93 -1.30 -14.96
C LEU A 36 6.70 -1.94 -13.80
N ILE A 37 6.34 -3.17 -13.41
CA ILE A 37 7.05 -3.91 -12.35
C ILE A 37 8.51 -4.11 -12.74
N LYS A 38 8.76 -4.48 -14.00
CA LYS A 38 10.12 -4.65 -14.53
C LYS A 38 10.90 -3.33 -14.46
N ASN A 39 10.33 -2.24 -15.00
CA ASN A 39 11.00 -0.93 -15.03
C ASN A 39 11.35 -0.44 -13.61
N LEU A 40 10.44 -0.64 -12.65
CA LEU A 40 10.67 -0.27 -11.25
C LEU A 40 11.76 -1.13 -10.59
N ASN A 41 11.81 -2.43 -10.87
CA ASN A 41 12.87 -3.30 -10.35
C ASN A 41 14.22 -2.97 -11.00
N ASP A 42 14.27 -2.79 -12.31
CA ASP A 42 15.50 -2.43 -13.04
C ASP A 42 16.10 -1.12 -12.49
N TYR A 43 15.26 -0.12 -12.21
CA TYR A 43 15.67 1.15 -11.60
C TYR A 43 16.28 0.96 -10.21
N VAL A 44 15.67 0.11 -9.36
CA VAL A 44 16.24 -0.19 -8.04
C VAL A 44 17.57 -0.92 -8.17
N ASP A 45 17.64 -1.89 -9.08
CA ASP A 45 18.87 -2.67 -9.29
C ASP A 45 20.01 -1.80 -9.86
N GLU A 46 19.70 -0.80 -10.69
CA GLU A 46 20.65 0.22 -11.13
C GLU A 46 21.16 1.05 -9.94
N ILE A 47 20.28 1.53 -9.04
CA ILE A 47 20.69 2.26 -7.83
C ILE A 47 21.63 1.40 -6.98
N LEU A 48 21.32 0.11 -6.83
CA LEU A 48 22.14 -0.81 -6.03
C LEU A 48 23.50 -1.13 -6.63
N SER A 49 23.65 -1.00 -7.95
CA SER A 49 24.92 -1.20 -8.65
C SER A 49 25.87 0.01 -8.53
N ASP A 50 25.38 1.16 -8.07
CA ASP A 50 26.13 2.41 -7.90
C ASP A 50 26.07 2.85 -6.43
N GLU A 51 27.18 2.70 -5.72
CA GLU A 51 27.27 3.01 -4.29
C GLU A 51 27.02 4.50 -3.99
N ASP A 52 27.47 5.40 -4.84
CA ASP A 52 27.29 6.84 -4.66
C ASP A 52 25.83 7.23 -4.90
N LYS A 53 25.18 6.67 -5.93
CA LYS A 53 23.75 6.85 -6.21
C LYS A 53 22.91 6.28 -5.07
N SER A 54 23.27 5.11 -4.58
CA SER A 54 22.60 4.45 -3.44
C SER A 54 22.64 5.33 -2.19
N LYS A 55 23.81 5.84 -1.81
CA LYS A 55 23.97 6.76 -0.67
C LYS A 55 23.20 8.07 -0.85
N LYS A 56 23.21 8.64 -2.05
CA LYS A 56 22.51 9.90 -2.36
C LYS A 56 21.01 9.77 -2.26
N LEU A 57 20.44 8.65 -2.69
CA LEU A 57 18.99 8.41 -2.73
C LEU A 57 18.45 7.79 -1.44
N ASP A 58 19.32 7.27 -0.57
CA ASP A 58 18.90 6.72 0.73
C ASP A 58 18.27 7.81 1.60
N HIS A 59 17.03 7.56 2.00
CA HIS A 59 16.20 8.49 2.75
C HIS A 59 15.68 7.87 4.06
N GLY A 60 16.11 6.67 4.40
CA GLY A 60 15.64 5.89 5.54
C GLY A 60 15.66 6.64 6.86
N SER A 61 16.69 7.48 7.10
CA SER A 61 16.80 8.30 8.32
C SER A 61 15.68 9.33 8.52
N LYS A 62 14.87 9.61 7.49
CA LYS A 62 13.76 10.57 7.51
C LYS A 62 12.38 9.91 7.50
N LEU A 63 12.33 8.58 7.44
CA LEU A 63 11.11 7.80 7.37
C LEU A 63 10.90 7.03 8.68
N ALA A 64 9.69 6.50 8.87
CA ALA A 64 9.31 5.82 10.11
C ALA A 64 9.85 4.38 10.21
N GLY A 65 10.34 3.84 9.09
CA GLY A 65 10.78 2.45 9.00
C GLY A 65 12.01 2.14 9.85
N SER A 66 12.05 0.96 10.45
CA SER A 66 13.24 0.33 11.00
C SER A 66 13.75 -0.69 9.99
N VAL A 67 14.21 -0.19 8.86
CA VAL A 67 14.64 -0.97 7.68
C VAL A 67 16.00 -0.48 7.18
N THR A 68 16.72 -1.36 6.50
CA THR A 68 18.10 -1.10 6.05
C THR A 68 18.16 0.00 5.00
N GLN A 69 17.23 0.02 4.04
CA GLN A 69 17.27 0.96 2.93
C GLN A 69 15.89 1.42 2.47
N GLU A 70 15.77 2.74 2.30
CA GLU A 70 14.61 3.40 1.71
C GLU A 70 15.09 4.43 0.69
N PHE A 71 14.88 4.17 -0.60
CA PHE A 71 15.34 5.04 -1.68
C PHE A 71 14.23 5.98 -2.14
N LYS A 72 14.49 7.28 -2.11
CA LYS A 72 13.61 8.27 -2.74
C LYS A 72 13.68 8.10 -4.27
N LEU A 73 12.53 8.10 -4.95
CA LEU A 73 12.50 8.12 -6.40
C LEU A 73 12.80 9.50 -6.96
N GLU A 74 13.60 9.52 -8.01
CA GLU A 74 13.89 10.74 -8.77
C GLU A 74 12.67 11.14 -9.60
N LYS A 75 12.43 12.45 -9.71
CA LYS A 75 11.24 12.99 -10.40
C LYS A 75 11.22 12.60 -11.86
N GLU A 76 12.36 12.65 -12.53
CA GLU A 76 12.53 12.29 -13.93
C GLU A 76 12.11 10.84 -14.19
N PHE A 77 12.47 9.93 -13.30
CA PHE A 77 12.07 8.54 -13.37
C PHE A 77 10.56 8.37 -13.12
N ILE A 78 9.99 9.04 -12.13
CA ILE A 78 8.54 9.01 -11.86
C ILE A 78 7.75 9.44 -13.11
N ASP A 79 8.20 10.50 -13.79
CA ASP A 79 7.51 11.06 -14.95
C ASP A 79 7.66 10.19 -16.21
N SER A 80 8.79 9.47 -16.39
CA SER A 80 9.11 8.72 -17.63
C SER A 80 8.77 7.23 -17.58
N SER A 81 8.76 6.61 -16.40
CA SER A 81 8.60 5.15 -16.24
C SER A 81 7.21 4.59 -16.48
N GLY A 82 6.20 5.46 -16.62
CA GLY A 82 4.78 5.07 -16.62
C GLY A 82 4.15 4.98 -15.23
N TYR A 83 4.95 5.10 -14.16
CA TYR A 83 4.49 5.00 -12.78
C TYR A 83 3.45 6.05 -12.42
N LYS A 84 3.72 7.32 -12.72
CA LYS A 84 2.78 8.42 -12.49
C LYS A 84 1.44 8.21 -13.21
N SER A 85 1.48 7.74 -14.46
CA SER A 85 0.28 7.44 -15.24
C SER A 85 -0.53 6.30 -14.63
N PHE A 86 0.14 5.25 -14.16
CA PHE A 86 -0.51 4.14 -13.46
C PHE A 86 -1.19 4.63 -12.18
N LEU A 87 -0.49 5.37 -11.32
CA LEU A 87 -1.03 5.89 -10.07
C LEU A 87 -2.24 6.79 -10.29
N SER A 88 -2.12 7.78 -11.19
CA SER A 88 -3.19 8.76 -11.44
C SER A 88 -4.47 8.07 -11.95
N LYS A 89 -4.35 7.18 -12.94
CA LYS A 89 -5.50 6.41 -13.46
C LYS A 89 -6.16 5.55 -12.39
N SER A 90 -5.37 4.85 -11.58
CA SER A 90 -5.87 3.97 -10.53
C SER A 90 -6.58 4.74 -9.43
N VAL A 91 -6.01 5.86 -8.99
CA VAL A 91 -6.62 6.72 -7.96
C VAL A 91 -7.92 7.34 -8.45
N ILE A 92 -7.95 7.89 -9.67
CA ILE A 92 -9.15 8.47 -10.26
C ILE A 92 -10.28 7.43 -10.35
N GLU A 93 -9.97 6.24 -10.82
CA GLU A 93 -10.97 5.16 -10.94
C GLU A 93 -11.45 4.67 -9.55
N TRP A 94 -10.54 4.51 -8.59
CA TRP A 94 -10.91 4.18 -7.22
C TRP A 94 -11.86 5.20 -6.60
N LEU A 95 -11.55 6.49 -6.71
CA LEU A 95 -12.39 7.56 -6.16
C LEU A 95 -13.76 7.62 -6.85
N LYS A 96 -13.80 7.46 -8.17
CA LYS A 96 -15.04 7.37 -8.93
C LYS A 96 -15.92 6.21 -8.47
N ILE A 97 -15.36 5.00 -8.33
CA ILE A 97 -16.09 3.81 -7.82
C ILE A 97 -16.56 4.03 -6.37
N SER A 98 -15.79 4.77 -5.58
CA SER A 98 -16.13 5.11 -4.20
C SER A 98 -17.18 6.20 -4.06
N GLY A 99 -17.71 6.72 -5.18
CA GLY A 99 -18.76 7.74 -5.20
C GLY A 99 -18.26 9.17 -5.04
N TYR A 100 -16.95 9.39 -5.16
CA TYR A 100 -16.36 10.74 -5.16
C TYR A 100 -16.47 11.38 -6.55
N GLY A 101 -16.50 12.72 -6.55
CA GLY A 101 -16.66 13.50 -7.77
C GLY A 101 -15.47 13.38 -8.73
N LYS A 102 -15.50 14.20 -9.78
CA LYS A 102 -14.43 14.25 -10.77
C LYS A 102 -13.14 14.76 -10.12
N VAL A 103 -12.05 14.04 -10.35
CA VAL A 103 -10.68 14.42 -9.97
C VAL A 103 -9.97 14.95 -11.21
N ASP A 104 -9.61 16.22 -11.21
CA ASP A 104 -8.93 16.90 -12.32
C ASP A 104 -7.42 17.04 -12.07
N GLU A 105 -6.99 17.03 -10.80
CA GLU A 105 -5.60 17.22 -10.40
C GLU A 105 -5.09 15.98 -9.63
N PHE A 106 -3.90 15.52 -10.00
CA PHE A 106 -3.16 14.48 -9.28
C PHE A 106 -1.69 14.86 -9.22
N LYS A 107 -1.17 15.07 -8.02
CA LYS A 107 0.22 15.46 -7.78
C LYS A 107 0.90 14.55 -6.78
N ILE A 108 1.89 13.79 -7.21
CA ILE A 108 2.76 13.02 -6.32
C ILE A 108 3.62 14.00 -5.53
N ILE A 109 3.57 13.94 -4.20
CA ILE A 109 4.39 14.76 -3.30
C ILE A 109 5.63 14.01 -2.80
N SER A 110 5.54 12.70 -2.70
CA SER A 110 6.67 11.83 -2.37
C SER A 110 6.46 10.42 -2.91
N SER A 111 7.54 9.75 -3.27
CA SER A 111 7.54 8.33 -3.58
C SER A 111 8.90 7.72 -3.25
N TRP A 112 8.89 6.50 -2.70
CA TRP A 112 10.10 5.82 -2.26
C TRP A 112 9.97 4.31 -2.35
N ILE A 113 11.12 3.65 -2.49
CA ILE A 113 11.27 2.20 -2.40
C ILE A 113 11.62 1.83 -0.97
N VAL A 114 11.03 0.76 -0.47
CA VAL A 114 11.42 0.14 0.80
C VAL A 114 11.99 -1.24 0.51
N ARG A 115 13.22 -1.47 0.94
CA ARG A 115 13.88 -2.77 0.94
C ARG A 115 13.89 -3.28 2.36
N GLN A 116 12.99 -4.21 2.66
CA GLN A 116 12.85 -4.82 3.96
C GLN A 116 13.46 -6.22 3.97
N PHE A 117 14.26 -6.49 5.00
CA PHE A 117 14.88 -7.78 5.27
C PHE A 117 14.40 -8.37 6.60
N LYS A 118 14.96 -9.51 6.95
CA LYS A 118 14.66 -10.22 8.19
C LYS A 118 14.73 -9.33 9.44
N ASN A 119 13.74 -9.42 10.31
CA ASN A 119 13.55 -8.66 11.56
C ASN A 119 13.26 -7.16 11.37
N GLU A 120 13.24 -6.66 10.16
CA GLU A 120 12.93 -5.27 9.86
C GLU A 120 11.40 -5.05 9.82
N TYR A 121 10.96 -3.85 10.14
CA TYR A 121 9.54 -3.52 10.23
C TYR A 121 9.30 -2.02 10.04
N ASN A 122 8.05 -1.64 9.76
CA ASN A 122 7.62 -0.25 9.87
C ASN A 122 6.62 -0.15 11.04
N PRO A 123 6.89 0.69 12.05
CA PRO A 123 5.97 0.90 13.16
C PRO A 123 4.67 1.52 12.66
N ILE A 124 3.65 1.57 13.52
CA ILE A 124 2.39 2.20 13.19
C ILE A 124 2.59 3.70 12.92
N HIS A 125 2.11 4.16 11.77
CA HIS A 125 2.23 5.54 11.32
C HIS A 125 1.14 5.90 10.30
N TRP A 126 1.11 7.14 9.87
CA TRP A 126 0.28 7.67 8.78
C TRP A 126 1.10 8.65 7.94
N HIS A 127 0.53 9.16 6.85
CA HIS A 127 1.22 10.05 5.94
C HIS A 127 0.55 11.41 5.80
N GLY A 128 1.27 12.36 5.19
CA GLY A 128 0.71 13.61 4.69
C GLY A 128 0.14 13.43 3.28
N GLY A 129 -0.58 14.44 2.79
CA GLY A 129 -1.24 14.42 1.49
C GLY A 129 -2.72 14.08 1.58
N HIS A 130 -3.31 13.52 0.54
CA HIS A 130 -4.70 13.10 0.46
C HIS A 130 -4.83 11.59 0.27
N VAL A 131 -3.94 11.03 -0.54
CA VAL A 131 -3.93 9.62 -0.93
C VAL A 131 -2.53 9.04 -0.72
N SER A 132 -2.48 7.84 -0.20
CA SER A 132 -1.28 7.03 -0.03
C SER A 132 -1.46 5.65 -0.65
N GLY A 133 -0.36 4.95 -0.83
CA GLY A 133 -0.43 3.57 -1.30
C GLY A 133 0.90 2.87 -1.29
N VAL A 134 0.83 1.55 -1.47
CA VAL A 134 1.99 0.67 -1.52
C VAL A 134 1.80 -0.41 -2.58
N GLY A 135 2.84 -0.64 -3.38
CA GLY A 135 2.92 -1.71 -4.36
C GLY A 135 4.06 -2.68 -4.05
N TYR A 136 3.89 -3.95 -4.40
CA TYR A 136 4.90 -4.97 -4.13
C TYR A 136 5.61 -5.36 -5.42
N LEU A 137 6.94 -5.14 -5.44
CA LEU A 137 7.80 -5.37 -6.60
C LEU A 137 8.51 -6.71 -6.52
N LYS A 138 8.88 -7.13 -5.30
CA LYS A 138 9.51 -8.41 -5.01
C LYS A 138 9.04 -8.89 -3.64
N VAL A 139 8.64 -10.14 -3.56
CA VAL A 139 8.15 -10.76 -2.32
C VAL A 139 8.77 -12.13 -2.19
N PRO A 140 9.38 -12.49 -1.04
CA PRO A 140 9.84 -13.85 -0.79
C PRO A 140 8.71 -14.88 -0.95
N ASP A 141 9.06 -16.06 -1.39
CA ASP A 141 8.09 -17.17 -1.51
C ASP A 141 7.48 -17.54 -0.15
N SER A 142 8.28 -17.41 0.92
CA SER A 142 7.83 -17.62 2.29
C SER A 142 8.46 -16.63 3.25
N PHE A 143 7.64 -16.06 4.13
CA PHE A 143 8.11 -15.24 5.24
C PHE A 143 8.44 -16.04 6.51
N GLY A 144 8.33 -17.38 6.42
CA GLY A 144 8.54 -18.30 7.54
C GLY A 144 7.33 -18.45 8.45
N GLU A 145 7.47 -19.34 9.39
CA GLU A 145 6.44 -19.63 10.39
C GLU A 145 6.56 -18.69 11.59
N THR A 146 5.48 -18.54 12.33
CA THR A 146 5.52 -17.79 13.60
C THR A 146 6.07 -18.68 14.70
N PRO A 147 6.76 -18.10 15.73
CA PRO A 147 7.30 -18.84 16.86
C PRO A 147 6.23 -19.54 17.72
N GLN A 148 4.97 -19.11 17.62
CA GLN A 148 3.86 -19.69 18.39
C GLN A 148 2.98 -20.57 17.50
N PRO A 149 2.64 -21.78 17.95
CA PRO A 149 1.67 -22.62 17.24
C PRO A 149 0.34 -21.86 17.16
N LEU A 150 -0.14 -21.69 15.94
CA LEU A 150 -1.35 -20.90 15.68
C LEU A 150 -2.56 -21.83 15.80
N THR A 151 -3.28 -21.74 16.87
CA THR A 151 -4.56 -22.47 17.00
C THR A 151 -5.70 -21.78 16.26
N ASN A 152 -5.70 -20.44 16.15
CA ASN A 152 -6.77 -19.66 15.48
C ASN A 152 -6.32 -18.32 14.91
N LYS A 153 -5.02 -18.08 14.70
CA LYS A 153 -4.48 -16.81 14.18
C LYS A 153 -3.76 -17.07 12.86
N SER A 154 -3.99 -16.20 11.90
CA SER A 154 -3.22 -16.19 10.66
C SER A 154 -1.79 -15.69 10.89
N ASN A 155 -0.82 -16.28 10.20
CA ASN A 155 0.55 -15.77 10.16
C ASN A 155 0.56 -14.36 9.54
N LYS A 156 1.09 -13.38 10.25
CA LYS A 156 1.17 -11.98 9.81
C LYS A 156 2.58 -11.55 9.39
N ASN A 157 3.54 -12.46 9.35
CA ASN A 157 4.91 -12.16 8.96
C ASN A 157 4.94 -11.43 7.61
N GLY A 158 5.61 -10.26 7.57
CA GLY A 158 5.73 -9.43 6.39
C GLY A 158 4.45 -8.74 5.92
N ASN A 159 3.31 -8.93 6.61
CA ASN A 159 2.04 -8.30 6.23
C ASN A 159 2.03 -6.79 6.48
N LEU A 160 1.27 -6.09 5.66
CA LEU A 160 0.80 -4.73 5.94
C LEU A 160 -0.50 -4.82 6.73
N GLU A 161 -0.58 -4.14 7.85
CA GLU A 161 -1.79 -4.00 8.64
C GLU A 161 -2.31 -2.57 8.54
N LEU A 162 -3.53 -2.41 8.03
CA LEU A 162 -4.26 -1.15 8.03
C LEU A 162 -5.16 -1.10 9.25
N VAL A 163 -5.22 0.06 9.94
CA VAL A 163 -6.01 0.25 11.16
C VAL A 163 -6.90 1.48 11.02
N TYR A 164 -8.20 1.32 11.32
CA TYR A 164 -9.17 2.40 11.31
C TYR A 164 -10.28 2.18 12.34
N GLY A 165 -10.55 3.21 13.17
CA GLY A 165 -11.60 3.16 14.18
C GLY A 165 -11.31 2.17 15.32
N SER A 166 -12.38 1.74 15.99
CA SER A 166 -12.33 0.78 17.09
C SER A 166 -13.11 -0.49 16.74
N ARG A 167 -12.64 -1.63 17.21
CA ARG A 167 -13.33 -2.90 17.03
C ARG A 167 -14.59 -2.96 17.89
N GLN A 168 -15.73 -3.17 17.25
CA GLN A 168 -17.02 -3.29 17.91
C GLN A 168 -17.85 -4.38 17.22
N PHE A 169 -19.06 -4.62 17.74
CA PHE A 169 -20.02 -5.48 17.05
C PHE A 169 -20.32 -4.97 15.64
N LEU A 170 -20.18 -5.82 14.64
CA LEU A 170 -20.33 -5.54 13.19
C LEU A 170 -19.29 -4.54 12.62
N SER A 171 -18.21 -4.22 13.37
CA SER A 171 -17.17 -3.31 12.89
C SER A 171 -15.77 -3.87 13.21
N ASP A 172 -15.03 -4.23 12.17
CA ASP A 172 -13.61 -4.53 12.29
C ASP A 172 -12.80 -3.22 12.28
N SER A 173 -11.69 -3.21 13.03
CA SER A 173 -10.79 -2.07 13.12
C SER A 173 -9.45 -2.29 12.43
N SER A 174 -9.20 -3.48 11.90
CA SER A 174 -7.95 -3.79 11.21
C SER A 174 -8.20 -4.63 9.97
N PHE A 175 -7.35 -4.41 8.97
CA PHE A 175 -7.34 -5.15 7.72
C PHE A 175 -5.91 -5.54 7.37
N SER A 176 -5.64 -6.86 7.35
CA SER A 176 -4.31 -7.40 7.11
C SER A 176 -4.15 -7.76 5.64
N ILE A 177 -3.11 -7.25 5.02
CA ILE A 177 -2.75 -7.48 3.62
C ILE A 177 -1.48 -8.33 3.57
N LYS A 178 -1.60 -9.55 3.05
CA LYS A 178 -0.44 -10.35 2.70
C LYS A 178 0.21 -9.77 1.44
N PRO A 179 1.53 -9.48 1.44
CA PRO A 179 2.21 -9.02 0.24
C PRO A 179 2.10 -10.03 -0.90
N GLU A 180 1.87 -9.51 -2.10
CA GLU A 180 1.81 -10.31 -3.33
C GLU A 180 2.42 -9.48 -4.46
N THR A 181 3.46 -10.01 -5.11
CA THR A 181 4.15 -9.30 -6.19
C THR A 181 3.19 -8.90 -7.30
N GLY A 182 3.30 -7.65 -7.74
CA GLY A 182 2.50 -7.09 -8.81
C GLY A 182 1.19 -6.44 -8.37
N TYR A 183 0.83 -6.46 -7.10
CA TYR A 183 -0.35 -5.75 -6.61
C TYR A 183 0.01 -4.45 -5.91
N PHE A 184 -0.83 -3.43 -6.16
CA PHE A 184 -0.77 -2.12 -5.56
C PHE A 184 -2.04 -1.85 -4.75
N TYR A 185 -1.88 -1.32 -3.53
CA TYR A 185 -2.99 -0.95 -2.65
C TYR A 185 -3.01 0.56 -2.46
N PHE A 186 -4.20 1.16 -2.53
CA PHE A 186 -4.46 2.57 -2.33
C PHE A 186 -5.37 2.76 -1.12
N PHE A 187 -5.07 3.76 -0.30
CA PHE A 187 -5.83 4.08 0.90
C PHE A 187 -5.71 5.58 1.23
N PRO A 188 -6.63 6.16 2.03
CA PRO A 188 -6.52 7.54 2.46
C PRO A 188 -5.25 7.76 3.29
N HIS A 189 -4.64 8.94 3.16
CA HIS A 189 -3.38 9.28 3.82
C HIS A 189 -3.40 9.10 5.34
N TYR A 190 -4.55 9.36 5.97
CA TYR A 190 -4.76 9.25 7.41
C TYR A 190 -4.88 7.81 7.93
N MET A 191 -4.98 6.84 7.03
CA MET A 191 -5.07 5.43 7.40
C MET A 191 -3.81 5.01 8.16
N MET A 192 -3.97 4.71 9.44
CA MET A 192 -2.87 4.18 10.24
C MET A 192 -2.48 2.80 9.75
N HIS A 193 -1.18 2.56 9.65
CA HIS A 193 -0.69 1.27 9.18
C HIS A 193 0.68 0.93 9.74
N ALA A 194 0.96 -0.36 9.76
CA ALA A 194 2.24 -0.93 10.17
C ALA A 194 2.63 -2.07 9.23
N VAL A 195 3.93 -2.35 9.13
CA VAL A 195 4.44 -3.52 8.41
C VAL A 195 5.10 -4.45 9.40
N TYR A 196 4.59 -5.67 9.47
CA TYR A 196 5.14 -6.69 10.36
C TYR A 196 6.52 -7.16 9.92
N PRO A 197 7.41 -7.45 10.87
CA PRO A 197 8.66 -8.13 10.58
C PRO A 197 8.42 -9.56 10.10
N PHE A 198 9.45 -10.16 9.54
CA PHE A 198 9.50 -11.60 9.23
C PHE A 198 10.87 -12.16 9.63
N THR A 199 10.93 -13.47 9.88
CA THR A 199 12.14 -14.11 10.43
C THR A 199 12.57 -15.35 9.64
N GLY A 200 11.74 -15.83 8.73
CA GLY A 200 11.92 -17.13 8.09
C GLY A 200 12.77 -17.13 6.82
N THR A 201 13.21 -15.96 6.37
CA THR A 201 14.05 -15.82 5.16
C THR A 201 14.94 -14.60 5.27
N ASP A 202 16.08 -14.63 4.59
CA ASP A 202 16.96 -13.48 4.41
C ASP A 202 16.71 -12.78 3.04
N GLU A 203 15.72 -13.24 2.28
CA GLU A 203 15.35 -12.63 1.00
C GLU A 203 14.73 -11.24 1.17
N GLU A 204 14.92 -10.40 0.15
CA GLU A 204 14.40 -9.05 0.10
C GLU A 204 12.87 -9.03 -0.15
N ARG A 205 12.13 -8.30 0.69
CA ARG A 205 10.79 -7.79 0.38
C ARG A 205 10.93 -6.36 -0.13
N ARG A 206 10.68 -6.17 -1.42
CA ARG A 206 10.77 -4.85 -2.07
C ARG A 206 9.38 -4.29 -2.32
N SER A 207 9.10 -3.11 -1.80
CA SER A 207 7.87 -2.38 -2.05
C SER A 207 8.14 -0.95 -2.50
N ILE A 208 7.16 -0.35 -3.15
CA ILE A 208 7.17 1.05 -3.56
C ILE A 208 5.97 1.75 -2.93
N SER A 209 6.20 2.91 -2.35
CA SER A 209 5.17 3.72 -1.70
C SER A 209 5.09 5.12 -2.30
N PHE A 210 3.93 5.76 -2.16
CA PHE A 210 3.75 7.15 -2.57
C PHE A 210 2.75 7.87 -1.68
N ASN A 211 2.84 9.21 -1.71
CA ASN A 211 1.82 10.12 -1.22
C ASN A 211 1.48 11.12 -2.33
N ALA A 212 0.21 11.47 -2.45
CA ALA A 212 -0.26 12.41 -3.46
C ALA A 212 -1.34 13.34 -2.94
N LEU A 213 -1.47 14.48 -3.61
CA LEU A 213 -2.59 15.41 -3.51
C LEU A 213 -3.54 15.20 -4.69
N ILE A 214 -4.81 15.40 -4.45
CA ILE A 214 -5.86 15.55 -5.44
C ILE A 214 -6.49 16.94 -5.27
N ASP A 215 -7.45 17.28 -6.14
CA ASP A 215 -8.21 18.53 -6.00
C ASP A 215 -8.78 18.71 -4.59
N GLU A 216 -8.58 19.86 -4.00
CA GLU A 216 -9.11 20.17 -2.67
C GLU A 216 -10.64 20.03 -2.61
N LYS A 217 -11.34 20.48 -3.65
CA LYS A 217 -12.81 20.33 -3.75
C LYS A 217 -13.29 18.88 -3.75
N SER A 218 -12.46 17.95 -4.20
CA SER A 218 -12.75 16.50 -4.16
C SER A 218 -12.37 15.87 -2.83
N PHE A 219 -11.40 16.45 -2.13
CA PHE A 219 -10.94 16.02 -0.83
C PHE A 219 -11.84 16.52 0.31
N TYR A 220 -12.23 17.78 0.28
CA TYR A 220 -13.10 18.40 1.28
C TYR A 220 -14.58 18.22 0.89
N VAL A 221 -15.16 17.12 1.33
CA VAL A 221 -16.58 16.75 1.03
C VAL A 221 -17.57 17.75 1.65
N TYR A 222 -17.17 18.52 2.64
CA TYR A 222 -18.02 19.47 3.36
C TYR A 222 -17.55 20.94 3.23
N GLY A 223 -16.74 21.20 2.28
CA GLY A 223 -16.16 22.50 2.17
C GLY A 223 -16.72 23.28 1.01
N ASN A 224 -17.73 24.05 1.24
CA ASN A 224 -18.16 25.23 0.46
C ASN A 224 -19.19 25.00 -0.56
#